data_269ef04fdb4a7286ab69085518f36027
#
_entry.id   269ef04fdb4a7286ab69085518f36027
#
_cell.length_a   1.000
_cell.length_b   1.000
_cell.length_c   1.000
_cell.angle_alpha   90.00
_cell.angle_beta   90.00
_cell.angle_gamma   90.00
#
_symmetry.space_group_name_H-M   'P 1'
#
loop_
_entity.id
_entity.type
_entity.pdbx_description
1 polymer ?
#
loop_
_entity_poly.entity_id
_entity_poly.type
_entity_poly.pdbx_seq_one_letter_code
_entity_poly.pdbx_strand_id
1 'polypeptide(L)'
;MKIEEEARKYMQDKLFIQEVITPDLYEKLAGWTAIFPEDKALEYLALGMTSEAGEVAGKVKKLIRDGADKEDFEVKKLAIASEIGDVLWYCAMMAKEVGVPLNTIMQENLRKLHDRKERGTLQGSGDDR
;
A
#
# COMPACT_ATOMS: atom_id res chain seq x y z
N MET A 1 -6.90 15.41 -18.10
CA MET A 1 -8.01 16.35 -17.78
C MET A 1 -9.16 15.64 -17.06
N LYS A 2 -9.86 14.73 -17.68
CA LYS A 2 -11.02 14.07 -17.04
C LYS A 2 -10.64 13.29 -15.76
N ILE A 3 -9.53 12.56 -15.78
CA ILE A 3 -9.02 11.80 -14.62
C ILE A 3 -8.54 12.73 -13.51
N GLU A 4 -7.88 13.82 -13.85
CA GLU A 4 -7.41 14.81 -12.86
C GLU A 4 -8.56 15.53 -12.17
N GLU A 5 -9.62 15.83 -12.91
CA GLU A 5 -10.81 16.48 -12.38
C GLU A 5 -11.59 15.54 -11.45
N GLU A 6 -11.74 14.28 -11.84
CA GLU A 6 -12.36 13.23 -11.00
C GLU A 6 -11.54 13.01 -9.70
N ALA A 7 -10.23 12.88 -9.82
CA ALA A 7 -9.34 12.70 -8.66
C ALA A 7 -9.41 13.89 -7.71
N ARG A 8 -9.36 15.12 -8.24
CA ARG A 8 -9.46 16.34 -7.46
C ARG A 8 -10.79 16.43 -6.72
N LYS A 9 -11.91 16.17 -7.42
CA LYS A 9 -13.24 16.17 -6.83
C LYS A 9 -13.33 15.14 -5.69
N TYR A 10 -12.87 13.92 -5.95
CA TYR A 10 -12.89 12.84 -4.98
C TYR A 10 -12.08 13.17 -3.72
N MET A 11 -10.90 13.76 -3.89
CA MET A 11 -10.01 14.11 -2.75
C MET A 11 -10.44 15.38 -2.00
N GLN A 12 -11.26 16.24 -2.61
CA GLN A 12 -11.82 17.43 -1.96
C GLN A 12 -13.13 17.16 -1.25
N ASP A 13 -13.83 16.09 -1.58
CA ASP A 13 -15.10 15.75 -0.99
C ASP A 13 -14.90 15.05 0.36
N LYS A 14 -15.39 15.67 1.43
CA LYS A 14 -15.32 15.09 2.78
C LYS A 14 -16.08 13.78 2.94
N LEU A 15 -16.97 13.47 2.00
CA LEU A 15 -17.75 12.23 1.98
C LEU A 15 -16.92 11.03 1.52
N PHE A 16 -15.78 11.25 0.90
CA PHE A 16 -14.95 10.18 0.35
C PHE A 16 -14.53 9.14 1.40
N ILE A 17 -14.37 9.55 2.68
CA ILE A 17 -14.01 8.65 3.78
C ILE A 17 -15.07 7.56 4.03
N GLN A 18 -16.29 7.77 3.57
CA GLN A 18 -17.42 6.85 3.76
C GLN A 18 -17.65 5.94 2.55
N GLU A 19 -16.97 6.20 1.43
CA GLU A 19 -17.08 5.40 0.23
C GLU A 19 -16.10 4.23 0.22
N VAL A 20 -16.54 3.10 -0.33
CA VAL A 20 -15.68 1.95 -0.55
C VAL A 20 -14.81 2.22 -1.77
N ILE A 21 -13.49 2.20 -1.58
CA ILE A 21 -12.52 2.35 -2.67
C ILE A 21 -12.17 0.97 -3.20
N THR A 22 -12.37 0.76 -4.51
CA THR A 22 -11.90 -0.45 -5.18
C THR A 22 -10.40 -0.35 -5.49
N PRO A 23 -9.67 -1.48 -5.64
CA PRO A 23 -8.27 -1.45 -6.04
C PRO A 23 -8.04 -0.70 -7.37
N ASP A 24 -8.91 -0.88 -8.35
CA ASP A 24 -8.79 -0.19 -9.64
C ASP A 24 -8.97 1.32 -9.51
N LEU A 25 -9.93 1.76 -8.69
CA LEU A 25 -10.14 3.18 -8.43
C LEU A 25 -8.95 3.77 -7.67
N TYR A 26 -8.43 3.06 -6.66
CA TYR A 26 -7.26 3.50 -5.91
C TYR A 26 -6.03 3.67 -6.82
N GLU A 27 -5.73 2.69 -7.66
CA GLU A 27 -4.62 2.75 -8.61
C GLU A 27 -4.75 3.95 -9.55
N LYS A 28 -5.95 4.19 -10.05
CA LYS A 28 -6.26 5.33 -10.94
C LYS A 28 -6.05 6.67 -10.23
N LEU A 29 -6.63 6.84 -9.04
CA LEU A 29 -6.55 8.10 -8.29
C LEU A 29 -5.14 8.36 -7.76
N ALA A 30 -4.46 7.34 -7.26
CA ALA A 30 -3.08 7.43 -6.79
C ALA A 30 -2.13 7.86 -7.92
N GLY A 31 -2.36 7.41 -9.14
CA GLY A 31 -1.58 7.78 -10.32
C GLY A 31 -1.56 9.28 -10.62
N TRP A 32 -2.57 10.02 -10.18
CA TRP A 32 -2.59 11.49 -10.32
C TRP A 32 -1.46 12.18 -9.55
N THR A 33 -0.97 11.59 -8.48
CA THR A 33 0.11 12.14 -7.65
C THR A 33 1.50 11.62 -8.03
N ALA A 34 1.61 10.80 -9.07
CA ALA A 34 2.87 10.22 -9.51
C ALA A 34 3.73 11.25 -10.27
N ILE A 35 4.93 11.54 -9.73
CA ILE A 35 5.88 12.53 -10.27
C ILE A 35 7.31 12.01 -10.36
N PHE A 36 7.51 10.71 -10.51
CA PHE A 36 8.84 10.12 -10.62
C PHE A 36 9.32 10.06 -12.08
N PRO A 37 10.65 9.94 -12.33
CA PRO A 37 11.20 9.82 -13.67
C PRO A 37 10.73 8.53 -14.37
N GLU A 38 10.16 8.64 -15.57
CA GLU A 38 9.63 7.49 -16.31
C GLU A 38 10.70 6.45 -16.67
N ASP A 39 11.90 6.90 -17.02
CA ASP A 39 13.03 6.04 -17.39
C ASP A 39 13.65 5.31 -16.19
N LYS A 40 13.26 5.64 -14.98
CA LYS A 40 13.71 5.05 -13.71
C LYS A 40 12.56 4.57 -12.84
N ALA A 41 11.39 4.43 -13.40
CA ALA A 41 10.17 4.15 -12.64
C ALA A 41 10.28 2.87 -11.82
N LEU A 42 10.74 1.77 -12.40
CA LEU A 42 10.84 0.48 -11.72
C LEU A 42 11.75 0.55 -10.49
N GLU A 43 12.95 1.09 -10.66
CA GLU A 43 13.93 1.24 -9.58
C GLU A 43 13.44 2.22 -8.50
N TYR A 44 12.90 3.35 -8.93
CA TYR A 44 12.37 4.38 -8.03
C TYR A 44 11.26 3.81 -7.15
N LEU A 45 10.30 3.12 -7.75
CA LEU A 45 9.16 2.55 -7.04
C LEU A 45 9.57 1.42 -6.09
N ALA A 46 10.54 0.58 -6.48
CA ALA A 46 11.08 -0.45 -5.60
C ALA A 46 11.78 0.13 -4.38
N LEU A 47 12.60 1.17 -4.58
CA LEU A 47 13.28 1.88 -3.50
C LEU A 47 12.29 2.59 -2.59
N GLY A 48 11.30 3.27 -3.17
CA GLY A 48 10.25 3.95 -2.42
C GLY A 48 9.41 3.00 -1.56
N MET A 49 8.98 1.88 -2.12
CA MET A 49 8.24 0.84 -1.39
C MET A 49 9.02 0.34 -0.17
N THR A 50 10.31 0.08 -0.35
CA THR A 50 11.19 -0.37 0.75
C THR A 50 11.41 0.72 1.78
N SER A 51 11.58 1.97 1.35
CA SER A 51 11.74 3.13 2.22
C SER A 51 10.53 3.32 3.13
N GLU A 52 9.32 3.31 2.56
CA GLU A 52 8.09 3.48 3.34
C GLU A 52 7.82 2.30 4.28
N ALA A 53 8.11 1.08 3.84
CA ALA A 53 8.08 -0.09 4.73
C ALA A 53 9.07 0.07 5.90
N GLY A 54 10.23 0.67 5.65
CA GLY A 54 11.20 1.04 6.67
C GLY A 54 10.67 2.08 7.66
N GLU A 55 9.86 3.04 7.21
CA GLU A 55 9.21 4.02 8.09
C GLU A 55 8.21 3.33 9.04
N VAL A 56 7.44 2.37 8.56
CA VAL A 56 6.59 1.52 9.43
C VAL A 56 7.46 0.84 10.50
N ALA A 57 8.54 0.17 10.10
CA ALA A 57 9.45 -0.52 11.01
C ALA A 57 10.09 0.45 12.02
N GLY A 58 10.49 1.64 11.57
CA GLY A 58 11.06 2.68 12.42
C GLY A 58 10.11 3.16 13.51
N LYS A 59 8.83 3.37 13.18
CA LYS A 59 7.79 3.77 14.13
C LYS A 59 7.53 2.67 15.17
N VAL A 60 7.44 1.42 14.74
CA VAL A 60 7.27 0.26 15.64
C VAL A 60 8.49 0.09 16.56
N LYS A 61 9.70 0.21 16.02
CA LYS A 61 10.93 0.17 16.81
C LYS A 61 10.93 1.22 17.93
N LYS A 62 10.51 2.45 17.63
CA LYS A 62 10.42 3.52 18.61
C LYS A 62 9.40 3.23 19.71
N LEU A 63 8.27 2.59 19.36
CA LEU A 63 7.28 2.13 20.35
C LEU A 63 7.91 1.13 21.34
N ILE A 64 8.71 0.19 20.85
CA ILE A 64 9.39 -0.79 21.69
C ILE A 64 10.41 -0.11 22.59
N ARG A 65 11.21 0.80 22.05
CA ARG A 65 12.29 1.47 22.76
C ARG A 65 11.77 2.41 23.85
N ASP A 66 10.81 3.25 23.51
CA ASP A 66 10.39 4.38 24.33
C ASP A 66 9.11 4.07 25.12
N GLY A 67 8.41 3.01 24.76
CA GLY A 67 7.08 2.71 25.30
C GLY A 67 6.03 3.75 24.85
N ALA A 68 4.85 3.60 25.34
CA ALA A 68 3.76 4.58 25.17
C ALA A 68 2.70 4.36 26.25
N ASP A 69 2.15 5.42 26.80
CA ASP A 69 0.89 5.35 27.52
C ASP A 69 -0.28 5.09 26.54
N LYS A 70 -1.48 4.89 27.06
CA LYS A 70 -2.63 4.49 26.26
C LYS A 70 -3.02 5.55 25.22
N GLU A 71 -2.95 6.82 25.57
CA GLU A 71 -3.30 7.94 24.69
C GLU A 71 -2.26 8.14 23.59
N ASP A 72 -0.99 8.14 23.97
CA ASP A 72 0.13 8.22 23.04
C ASP A 72 0.18 7.02 22.07
N PHE A 73 -0.22 5.83 22.54
CA PHE A 73 -0.30 4.63 21.71
C PHE A 73 -1.31 4.77 20.55
N GLU A 74 -2.48 5.36 20.80
CA GLU A 74 -3.48 5.58 19.75
C GLU A 74 -2.96 6.55 18.67
N VAL A 75 -2.28 7.63 19.07
CA VAL A 75 -1.64 8.56 18.13
C VAL A 75 -0.56 7.86 17.31
N LYS A 76 0.25 7.03 17.92
CA LYS A 76 1.32 6.27 17.23
C LYS A 76 0.77 5.22 16.27
N LYS A 77 -0.36 4.58 16.59
CA LYS A 77 -1.05 3.69 15.65
C LYS A 77 -1.51 4.42 14.39
N LEU A 78 -2.07 5.61 14.52
CA LEU A 78 -2.47 6.42 13.37
C LEU A 78 -1.25 6.83 12.51
N ALA A 79 -0.13 7.16 13.14
CA ALA A 79 1.10 7.46 12.43
C ALA A 79 1.64 6.22 11.65
N ILE A 80 1.54 5.03 12.22
CA ILE A 80 1.86 3.77 11.52
C ILE A 80 0.90 3.54 10.36
N ALA A 81 -0.40 3.75 10.57
CA ALA A 81 -1.41 3.62 9.51
C ALA A 81 -1.13 4.55 8.32
N SER A 82 -0.66 5.76 8.57
CA SER A 82 -0.24 6.69 7.52
C SER A 82 0.87 6.11 6.65
N GLU A 83 1.91 5.52 7.26
CA GLU A 83 3.00 4.89 6.50
C GLU A 83 2.54 3.65 5.72
N ILE A 84 1.57 2.90 6.24
CA ILE A 84 0.94 1.81 5.49
C ILE A 84 0.28 2.35 4.22
N GLY A 85 -0.37 3.51 4.30
CA GLY A 85 -0.93 4.19 3.13
C GLY A 85 0.14 4.50 2.08
N ASP A 86 1.31 4.99 2.49
CA ASP A 86 2.41 5.29 1.58
C ASP A 86 2.99 4.01 0.93
N VAL A 87 3.08 2.92 1.68
CA VAL A 87 3.43 1.59 1.11
C VAL A 87 2.41 1.15 0.05
N LEU A 88 1.12 1.30 0.34
CA LEU A 88 0.04 0.96 -0.61
C LEU A 88 0.13 1.79 -1.89
N TRP A 89 0.46 3.08 -1.78
CA TRP A 89 0.66 3.94 -2.94
C TRP A 89 1.77 3.39 -3.86
N TYR A 90 2.91 3.04 -3.29
CA TYR A 90 4.01 2.44 -4.06
C TYR A 90 3.63 1.07 -4.63
N CYS A 91 2.87 0.26 -3.91
CA CYS A 91 2.34 -1.01 -4.44
C CYS A 91 1.44 -0.78 -5.67
N ALA A 92 0.54 0.19 -5.62
CA ALA A 92 -0.34 0.52 -6.73
C ALA A 92 0.44 1.04 -7.95
N MET A 93 1.43 1.91 -7.74
CA MET A 93 2.26 2.43 -8.82
C MET A 93 3.17 1.34 -9.41
N MET A 94 3.71 0.46 -8.59
CA MET A 94 4.50 -0.68 -9.05
C MET A 94 3.64 -1.67 -9.86
N ALA A 95 2.41 -1.94 -9.44
CA ALA A 95 1.45 -2.76 -10.20
C ALA A 95 1.26 -2.20 -11.62
N LYS A 96 1.05 -0.89 -11.72
CA LYS A 96 0.94 -0.18 -12.99
C LYS A 96 2.21 -0.30 -13.83
N GLU A 97 3.38 -0.14 -13.22
CA GLU A 97 4.67 -0.21 -13.92
C GLU A 97 4.95 -1.62 -14.47
N VAL A 98 4.64 -2.67 -13.72
CA VAL A 98 4.81 -4.04 -14.20
C VAL A 98 3.67 -4.51 -15.12
N GLY A 99 2.66 -3.68 -15.34
CA GLY A 99 1.55 -3.96 -16.26
C GLY A 99 0.54 -5.00 -15.78
N VAL A 100 0.46 -5.24 -14.47
CA VAL A 100 -0.51 -6.14 -13.86
C VAL A 100 -1.43 -5.34 -12.93
N PRO A 101 -2.75 -5.29 -13.16
CA PRO A 101 -3.67 -4.53 -12.31
C PRO A 101 -3.55 -4.92 -10.84
N LEU A 102 -3.59 -3.93 -9.95
CA LEU A 102 -3.51 -4.17 -8.50
C LEU A 102 -4.56 -5.17 -8.02
N ASN A 103 -5.79 -5.06 -8.54
CA ASN A 103 -6.86 -6.01 -8.24
C ASN A 103 -6.48 -7.45 -8.59
N THR A 104 -5.83 -7.67 -9.74
CA THR A 104 -5.35 -9.00 -10.16
C THR A 104 -4.27 -9.51 -9.20
N ILE A 105 -3.32 -8.67 -8.81
CA ILE A 105 -2.28 -9.01 -7.83
C ILE A 105 -2.90 -9.46 -6.50
N MET A 106 -3.90 -8.72 -6.03
CA MET A 106 -4.62 -9.03 -4.79
C MET A 106 -5.36 -10.37 -4.87
N GLN A 107 -6.08 -10.61 -5.97
CA GLN A 107 -6.79 -11.87 -6.20
C GLN A 107 -5.84 -13.06 -6.26
N GLU A 108 -4.76 -12.96 -7.01
CA GLU A 108 -3.75 -14.02 -7.12
C GLU A 108 -3.05 -14.31 -5.78
N ASN A 109 -2.79 -13.27 -4.99
CA ASN A 109 -2.24 -13.43 -3.65
C ASN A 109 -3.21 -14.21 -2.74
N LEU A 110 -4.49 -13.85 -2.72
CA LEU A 110 -5.50 -14.56 -1.95
C LEU A 110 -5.65 -16.02 -2.40
N ARG A 111 -5.66 -16.28 -3.70
CA ARG A 111 -5.72 -17.63 -4.25
C ARG A 111 -4.53 -18.49 -3.81
N LYS A 112 -3.32 -17.93 -3.91
CA LYS A 112 -2.09 -18.59 -3.44
C LYS A 112 -2.14 -18.92 -1.96
N LEU A 113 -2.58 -17.99 -1.13
CA LEU A 113 -2.68 -18.20 0.33
C LEU A 113 -3.76 -19.22 0.68
N HIS A 114 -4.89 -19.19 0.00
CA HIS A 114 -5.94 -20.20 0.18
C HIS A 114 -5.44 -21.60 -0.17
N ASP A 115 -4.79 -21.76 -1.30
CA ASP A 115 -4.20 -23.02 -1.73
C ASP A 115 -3.18 -23.55 -0.70
N ARG A 116 -2.29 -22.70 -0.21
CA ARG A 116 -1.33 -23.09 0.85
C ARG A 116 -2.03 -23.52 2.13
N LYS A 117 -3.12 -22.87 2.51
CA LYS A 117 -3.92 -23.25 3.68
C LYS A 117 -4.55 -24.62 3.51
N GLU A 118 -5.19 -24.88 2.37
CA GLU A 118 -5.81 -26.17 2.06
C GLU A 118 -4.80 -27.34 2.04
N ARG A 119 -3.60 -27.09 1.53
CA ARG A 119 -2.51 -28.07 1.52
C ARG A 119 -1.75 -28.19 2.84
N GLY A 120 -2.05 -27.36 3.84
CA GLY A 120 -1.33 -27.34 5.11
C GLY A 120 0.10 -26.80 5.02
N THR A 121 0.40 -25.97 4.03
CA THR A 121 1.75 -25.43 3.74
C THR A 121 1.88 -23.92 3.94
N LEU A 122 1.06 -23.34 4.83
CA LEU A 122 1.19 -21.92 5.17
C LEU A 122 2.54 -21.63 5.84
N GLN A 123 3.04 -22.56 6.67
CA GLN A 123 4.35 -22.49 7.26
C GLN A 123 5.41 -23.07 6.31
N GLY A 124 6.66 -22.75 6.56
CA GLY A 124 7.79 -23.17 5.74
C GLY A 124 8.37 -22.01 4.94
N SER A 125 9.25 -22.31 4.00
CA SER A 125 9.95 -21.33 3.16
C SER A 125 9.82 -21.63 1.67
N GLY A 126 10.06 -20.62 0.85
CA GLY A 126 9.98 -20.71 -0.59
C GLY A 126 8.59 -20.39 -1.15
N ASP A 127 8.55 -19.94 -2.39
CA ASP A 127 7.31 -19.55 -3.06
C ASP A 127 6.50 -20.76 -3.58
N ASP A 128 7.16 -21.86 -3.83
CA ASP A 128 6.56 -23.09 -4.38
C ASP A 128 6.10 -24.11 -3.32
N ARG A 129 6.16 -23.75 -2.03
CA ARG A 129 5.71 -24.62 -0.95
C ARG A 129 4.21 -24.89 -0.96
#